data_d8c0d06c617b77d48dde092949a8e7ad
#
_entry.id   d8c0d06c617b77d48dde092949a8e7ad
#
_cell.length_a   1.000
_cell.length_b   1.000
_cell.length_c   1.000
_cell.angle_alpha   90.00
_cell.angle_beta   90.00
_cell.angle_gamma   90.00
#
_symmetry.space_group_name_H-M   'P 1'
#
loop_
_entity.id
_entity.type
_entity.pdbx_description
1 polymer ?
#
loop_
_entity_poly.entity_id
_entity_poly.type
_entity_poly.pdbx_seq_one_letter_code
_entity_poly.pdbx_strand_id
1 'polypeptide(L)'
;MPCRAWCRCSHRHANDPGTVTDATGNPRQTRPEVTLAVCRGACRLMRHSGHSVLLEMPLPDGRRADIFAVGRSGELVIVETKSSIEDWRVDEKWPDYLDWCDRLYVAVPVDFPRELIPEEVGLIVADAYGGEVLRHPAKRPVAAARRKALLIDCARLASERLARLEDPDFVEIG
;
A
#
# COMPACT_ATOMS: atom_id res chain seq x y z
N MET A 1 12.64 3.39 22.25
CA MET A 1 13.53 2.44 21.57
C MET A 1 13.44 2.70 20.07
N PRO A 2 14.54 2.94 19.33
CA PRO A 2 14.49 3.36 17.94
C PRO A 2 14.23 2.17 17.02
N CYS A 3 13.30 2.38 16.10
CA CYS A 3 12.88 1.46 15.04
C CYS A 3 14.04 1.22 14.04
N ARG A 4 14.88 0.18 14.26
CA ARG A 4 16.06 -0.12 13.43
C ARG A 4 15.82 -1.11 12.27
N ALA A 5 14.61 -1.59 12.05
CA ALA A 5 14.35 -2.70 11.13
C ALA A 5 13.96 -2.29 9.69
N TRP A 6 13.75 -1.00 9.38
CA TRP A 6 13.23 -0.57 8.08
C TRP A 6 14.22 0.20 7.20
N CYS A 7 15.50 0.27 7.57
CA CYS A 7 16.51 1.02 6.81
C CYS A 7 17.71 0.14 6.44
N ARG A 8 17.50 -0.88 5.61
CA ARG A 8 18.60 -1.38 4.74
C ARG A 8 18.48 -0.73 3.37
N CYS A 9 18.61 0.60 3.33
CA CYS A 9 19.06 1.26 2.11
C CYS A 9 20.54 0.93 1.92
N SER A 10 20.84 -0.07 1.10
CA SER A 10 22.17 -0.20 0.52
C SER A 10 22.42 1.05 -0.33
N HIS A 11 23.29 1.93 0.12
CA HIS A 11 23.91 2.96 -0.70
C HIS A 11 24.64 2.26 -1.83
N ARG A 12 24.04 2.17 -3.01
CA ARG A 12 24.76 1.84 -4.22
C ARG A 12 25.45 3.10 -4.71
N HIS A 13 26.75 3.00 -4.93
CA HIS A 13 27.56 4.06 -5.49
C HIS A 13 27.05 4.47 -6.88
N ALA A 14 27.05 5.77 -7.13
CA ALA A 14 26.69 6.41 -8.39
C ALA A 14 27.75 6.18 -9.48
N ASN A 15 27.97 4.94 -9.93
CA ASN A 15 28.81 4.59 -11.09
C ASN A 15 28.52 3.16 -11.57
N ASP A 16 27.22 2.82 -11.73
CA ASP A 16 26.82 1.58 -12.41
C ASP A 16 26.57 1.94 -13.90
N PRO A 17 27.28 1.31 -14.88
CA PRO A 17 27.18 1.64 -16.30
C PRO A 17 25.84 1.30 -16.96
N GLY A 18 24.79 1.06 -16.18
CA GLY A 18 23.42 0.79 -16.61
C GLY A 18 22.37 1.78 -16.14
N THR A 19 22.74 2.87 -15.48
CA THR A 19 21.76 3.86 -14.97
C THR A 19 21.19 4.70 -16.12
N VAL A 20 19.93 4.48 -16.51
CA VAL A 20 19.20 5.35 -17.42
C VAL A 20 18.85 6.64 -16.70
N THR A 21 19.29 7.78 -17.21
CA THR A 21 18.95 9.11 -16.66
C THR A 21 17.78 9.74 -17.42
N ASP A 22 17.04 10.62 -16.74
CA ASP A 22 16.05 11.48 -17.34
C ASP A 22 16.68 12.67 -18.11
N ALA A 23 15.85 13.54 -18.72
CA ALA A 23 16.29 14.70 -19.48
C ALA A 23 17.05 15.74 -18.64
N THR A 24 17.06 15.62 -17.31
CA THR A 24 17.76 16.51 -16.36
C THR A 24 19.02 15.86 -15.78
N GLY A 25 19.38 14.64 -16.24
CA GLY A 25 20.56 13.92 -15.77
C GLY A 25 20.36 13.16 -14.45
N ASN A 26 19.15 13.12 -13.89
CA ASN A 26 18.83 12.34 -12.70
C ASN A 26 18.64 10.85 -13.03
N PRO A 27 19.05 9.93 -12.16
CA PRO A 27 18.78 8.51 -12.36
C PRO A 27 17.25 8.28 -12.46
N ARG A 28 16.80 7.70 -13.57
CA ARG A 28 15.40 7.29 -13.71
C ARG A 28 15.09 6.19 -12.70
N GLN A 29 14.09 6.43 -11.86
CA GLN A 29 13.62 5.40 -10.93
C GLN A 29 13.07 4.19 -11.70
N THR A 30 13.44 3.00 -11.27
CA THR A 30 12.87 1.76 -11.79
C THR A 30 11.42 1.59 -11.32
N ARG A 31 10.61 0.81 -12.05
CA ARG A 31 9.23 0.51 -11.63
C ARG A 31 9.10 0.04 -10.17
N PRO A 32 9.92 -0.91 -9.69
CA PRO A 32 9.88 -1.34 -8.28
C PRO A 32 10.18 -0.20 -7.30
N GLU A 33 11.08 0.72 -7.65
CA GLU A 33 11.40 1.87 -6.80
C GLU A 33 10.24 2.87 -6.74
N VAL A 34 9.55 3.13 -7.86
CA VAL A 34 8.35 3.98 -7.90
C VAL A 34 7.23 3.35 -7.08
N THR A 35 6.95 2.05 -7.28
CA THR A 35 5.93 1.33 -6.50
C THR A 35 6.21 1.42 -5.00
N LEU A 36 7.45 1.19 -4.59
CA LEU A 36 7.87 1.27 -3.20
C LEU A 36 7.74 2.70 -2.65
N ALA A 37 8.07 3.72 -3.45
CA ALA A 37 7.92 5.12 -3.07
C ALA A 37 6.46 5.49 -2.84
N VAL A 38 5.58 5.17 -3.80
CA VAL A 38 4.12 5.41 -3.71
C VAL A 38 3.52 4.68 -2.50
N CYS A 39 3.83 3.39 -2.34
CA CYS A 39 3.36 2.61 -1.19
C CYS A 39 3.79 3.23 0.14
N ARG A 40 5.06 3.64 0.26
CA ARG A 40 5.58 4.29 1.47
C ARG A 40 4.86 5.60 1.79
N GLY A 41 4.65 6.45 0.79
CA GLY A 41 3.94 7.71 0.95
C GLY A 41 2.48 7.52 1.35
N ALA A 42 1.77 6.60 0.68
CA ALA A 42 0.40 6.25 1.02
C ALA A 42 0.29 5.69 2.46
N CYS A 43 1.23 4.85 2.88
CA CYS A 43 1.28 4.35 4.27
C CYS A 43 1.47 5.48 5.30
N ARG A 44 2.34 6.45 5.01
CA ARG A 44 2.55 7.62 5.88
C ARG A 44 1.28 8.45 5.98
N LEU A 45 0.62 8.70 4.85
CA LEU A 45 -0.65 9.42 4.79
C LEU A 45 -1.72 8.72 5.63
N MET A 46 -1.91 7.40 5.45
CA MET A 46 -2.90 6.63 6.22
C MET A 46 -2.62 6.70 7.73
N ARG A 47 -1.36 6.52 8.15
CA ARG A 47 -0.98 6.63 9.57
C ARG A 47 -1.21 8.04 10.12
N HIS A 48 -0.88 9.07 9.36
CA HIS A 48 -1.12 10.48 9.75
C HIS A 48 -2.61 10.77 9.91
N SER A 49 -3.45 10.12 9.08
CA SER A 49 -4.90 10.18 9.16
C SER A 49 -5.51 9.31 10.28
N GLY A 50 -4.68 8.71 11.15
CA GLY A 50 -5.11 7.97 12.32
C GLY A 50 -5.46 6.50 12.08
N HIS A 51 -5.02 5.92 10.97
CA HIS A 51 -5.20 4.50 10.66
C HIS A 51 -4.01 3.66 11.11
N SER A 52 -4.28 2.44 11.56
CA SER A 52 -3.28 1.37 11.67
C SER A 52 -3.14 0.69 10.31
N VAL A 53 -1.90 0.48 9.85
CA VAL A 53 -1.61 0.02 8.49
C VAL A 53 -0.91 -1.33 8.52
N LEU A 54 -1.41 -2.28 7.75
CA LEU A 54 -0.79 -3.56 7.45
C LEU A 54 -0.59 -3.69 5.94
N LEU A 55 0.63 -4.03 5.52
CA LEU A 55 0.97 -4.25 4.11
C LEU A 55 0.67 -5.69 3.69
N GLU A 56 0.39 -5.88 2.41
CA GLU A 56 0.30 -7.20 1.80
C GLU A 56 -0.68 -8.11 2.58
N MET A 57 -1.89 -7.60 2.83
CA MET A 57 -2.93 -8.32 3.57
C MET A 57 -3.64 -9.32 2.64
N PRO A 58 -3.56 -10.64 2.87
CA PRO A 58 -4.35 -11.61 2.13
C PRO A 58 -5.84 -11.42 2.38
N LEU A 59 -6.64 -11.52 1.33
CA LEU A 59 -8.10 -11.45 1.40
C LEU A 59 -8.71 -12.85 1.17
N PRO A 60 -9.93 -13.10 1.66
CA PRO A 60 -10.56 -14.43 1.56
C PRO A 60 -10.80 -14.94 0.14
N ASP A 61 -10.83 -14.04 -0.86
CA ASP A 61 -10.96 -14.38 -2.28
C ASP A 61 -9.63 -14.77 -2.96
N GLY A 62 -8.54 -14.84 -2.19
CA GLY A 62 -7.20 -15.14 -2.68
C GLY A 62 -6.42 -13.94 -3.21
N ARG A 63 -7.00 -12.75 -3.18
CA ARG A 63 -6.29 -11.49 -3.48
C ARG A 63 -5.42 -11.04 -2.32
N ARG A 64 -4.66 -10.02 -2.54
CA ARG A 64 -3.81 -9.41 -1.53
C ARG A 64 -3.86 -7.89 -1.68
N ALA A 65 -4.36 -7.22 -0.65
CA ALA A 65 -4.36 -5.77 -0.61
C ALA A 65 -2.95 -5.24 -0.36
N ASP A 66 -2.47 -4.31 -1.18
CA ASP A 66 -1.15 -3.70 -1.00
C ASP A 66 -1.05 -3.01 0.37
N ILE A 67 -2.07 -2.23 0.70
CA ILE A 67 -2.19 -1.54 1.99
C ILE A 67 -3.59 -1.80 2.54
N PHE A 68 -3.67 -2.46 3.68
CA PHE A 68 -4.89 -2.62 4.47
C PHE A 68 -4.81 -1.71 5.68
N ALA A 69 -5.76 -0.81 5.83
CA ALA A 69 -5.75 0.20 6.89
C ALA A 69 -7.02 0.13 7.73
N VAL A 70 -6.85 0.19 9.05
CA VAL A 70 -7.95 0.13 10.02
C VAL A 70 -8.02 1.45 10.77
N GLY A 71 -9.15 2.14 10.62
CA GLY A 71 -9.44 3.36 11.36
C GLY A 71 -9.82 3.09 12.82
N ARG A 72 -9.78 4.12 13.66
CA ARG A 72 -10.07 4.01 15.10
C ARG A 72 -11.48 3.47 15.40
N SER A 73 -12.44 3.72 14.53
CA SER A 73 -13.81 3.22 14.63
C SER A 73 -14.01 1.83 14.01
N GLY A 74 -12.95 1.17 13.55
CA GLY A 74 -13.00 -0.08 12.81
C GLY A 74 -13.38 0.08 11.33
N GLU A 75 -13.28 1.28 10.77
CA GLU A 75 -13.39 1.51 9.32
C GLU A 75 -12.27 0.78 8.61
N LEU A 76 -12.61 0.04 7.55
CA LEU A 76 -11.67 -0.70 6.72
C LEU A 76 -11.40 0.08 5.45
N VAL A 77 -10.13 0.35 5.20
CA VAL A 77 -9.66 1.04 4.00
C VAL A 77 -8.66 0.16 3.28
N ILE A 78 -8.83 0.00 1.98
CA ILE A 78 -7.82 -0.61 1.10
C ILE A 78 -7.23 0.50 0.23
N VAL A 79 -5.91 0.47 0.06
CA VAL A 79 -5.20 1.32 -0.90
C VAL A 79 -4.37 0.42 -1.80
N GLU A 80 -4.70 0.42 -3.08
CA GLU A 80 -3.94 -0.25 -4.13
C GLU A 80 -2.92 0.73 -4.72
N THR A 81 -1.70 0.28 -4.95
CA THR A 81 -0.61 1.12 -5.47
C THR A 81 -0.37 0.83 -6.95
N LYS A 82 -0.31 1.86 -7.77
CA LYS A 82 -0.03 1.75 -9.20
C LYS A 82 1.15 2.64 -9.56
N SER A 83 2.16 2.05 -10.15
CA SER A 83 3.40 2.75 -10.51
C SER A 83 3.41 3.29 -11.93
N SER A 84 2.53 2.80 -12.81
CA SER A 84 2.47 3.20 -14.20
C SER A 84 1.08 3.03 -14.82
N ILE A 85 0.87 3.63 -16.00
CA ILE A 85 -0.36 3.50 -16.78
C ILE A 85 -0.58 2.04 -17.20
N GLU A 86 0.49 1.33 -17.57
CA GLU A 86 0.42 -0.07 -17.97
C GLU A 86 -0.02 -0.95 -16.80
N ASP A 87 0.50 -0.67 -15.62
CA ASP A 87 0.14 -1.35 -14.38
C ASP A 87 -1.35 -1.18 -14.06
N TRP A 88 -1.87 0.03 -14.24
CA TRP A 88 -3.29 0.32 -14.11
C TRP A 88 -4.16 -0.38 -15.16
N ARG A 89 -3.75 -0.35 -16.45
CA ARG A 89 -4.54 -0.92 -17.56
C ARG A 89 -4.69 -2.43 -17.53
N VAL A 90 -3.72 -3.15 -16.93
CA VAL A 90 -3.79 -4.61 -16.77
C VAL A 90 -4.59 -5.00 -15.54
N ASP A 91 -4.90 -4.07 -14.64
CA ASP A 91 -5.64 -4.34 -13.41
C ASP A 91 -7.14 -4.08 -13.59
N GLU A 92 -7.82 -5.05 -14.20
CA GLU A 92 -9.29 -5.05 -14.29
C GLU A 92 -9.97 -5.49 -12.98
N LYS A 93 -9.20 -5.78 -11.93
CA LYS A 93 -9.67 -6.48 -10.73
C LYS A 93 -9.96 -5.57 -9.54
N TRP A 94 -9.69 -4.26 -9.65
CA TRP A 94 -9.92 -3.33 -8.56
C TRP A 94 -11.36 -3.34 -7.99
N PRO A 95 -12.44 -3.63 -8.80
CA PRO A 95 -13.80 -3.66 -8.24
C PRO A 95 -14.01 -4.73 -7.18
N ASP A 96 -13.25 -5.81 -7.23
CA ASP A 96 -13.40 -6.92 -6.29
C ASP A 96 -12.94 -6.55 -4.88
N TYR A 97 -12.05 -5.56 -4.74
CA TYR A 97 -11.66 -5.02 -3.43
C TYR A 97 -12.79 -4.29 -2.71
N LEU A 98 -13.80 -3.79 -3.45
CA LEU A 98 -14.96 -3.09 -2.88
C LEU A 98 -15.76 -3.95 -1.91
N ASP A 99 -15.70 -5.27 -2.05
CA ASP A 99 -16.36 -6.21 -1.15
C ASP A 99 -15.66 -6.32 0.22
N TRP A 100 -14.42 -5.87 0.33
CA TRP A 100 -13.54 -6.09 1.48
C TRP A 100 -13.20 -4.83 2.26
N CYS A 101 -13.64 -3.66 1.81
CA CYS A 101 -13.36 -2.39 2.48
C CYS A 101 -14.56 -1.44 2.49
N ASP A 102 -14.55 -0.51 3.44
CA ASP A 102 -15.53 0.60 3.45
C ASP A 102 -15.16 1.68 2.44
N ARG A 103 -13.87 1.82 2.16
CA ARG A 103 -13.31 2.78 1.19
C ARG A 103 -12.14 2.16 0.45
N LEU A 104 -12.19 2.28 -0.87
CA LEU A 104 -11.09 1.88 -1.75
C LEU A 104 -10.41 3.12 -2.33
N TYR A 105 -9.09 3.16 -2.22
CA TYR A 105 -8.26 4.17 -2.86
C TYR A 105 -7.29 3.52 -3.84
N VAL A 106 -6.94 4.27 -4.86
CA VAL A 106 -5.78 3.98 -5.73
C VAL A 106 -4.74 5.06 -5.45
N ALA A 107 -3.52 4.63 -5.15
CA ALA A 107 -2.38 5.51 -4.94
C ALA A 107 -1.46 5.46 -6.16
N VAL A 108 -1.12 6.63 -6.69
CA VAL A 108 -0.34 6.80 -7.91
C VAL A 108 0.79 7.81 -7.69
N PRO A 109 1.87 7.77 -8.51
CA PRO A 109 2.90 8.80 -8.47
C PRO A 109 2.40 10.16 -8.97
N VAL A 110 3.17 11.20 -8.72
CA VAL A 110 2.80 12.61 -8.99
C VAL A 110 2.51 12.89 -10.47
N ASP A 111 3.23 12.23 -11.35
CA ASP A 111 3.16 12.36 -12.81
C ASP A 111 2.14 11.44 -13.49
N PHE A 112 1.37 10.68 -12.70
CA PHE A 112 0.36 9.77 -13.23
C PHE A 112 -0.86 10.54 -13.80
N PRO A 113 -1.38 10.18 -15.00
CA PRO A 113 -2.59 10.79 -15.56
C PRO A 113 -3.84 10.39 -14.75
N ARG A 114 -4.28 11.32 -13.90
CA ARG A 114 -5.30 11.12 -12.86
C ARG A 114 -6.68 10.81 -13.41
N GLU A 115 -6.96 11.28 -14.63
CA GLU A 115 -8.19 11.06 -15.40
C GLU A 115 -8.45 9.60 -15.76
N LEU A 116 -7.41 8.75 -15.67
CA LEU A 116 -7.56 7.31 -15.89
C LEU A 116 -8.20 6.58 -14.70
N ILE A 117 -8.19 7.20 -13.52
CA ILE A 117 -8.72 6.58 -12.30
C ILE A 117 -10.21 6.88 -12.18
N PRO A 118 -11.09 5.84 -12.15
CA PRO A 118 -12.53 5.99 -12.07
C PRO A 118 -12.98 6.84 -10.88
N GLU A 119 -14.08 7.57 -11.04
CA GLU A 119 -14.60 8.44 -9.97
C GLU A 119 -15.15 7.69 -8.76
N GLU A 120 -15.46 6.41 -8.93
CA GLU A 120 -15.99 5.54 -7.88
C GLU A 120 -14.97 5.20 -6.80
N VAL A 121 -13.67 5.28 -7.13
CA VAL A 121 -12.58 5.02 -6.17
C VAL A 121 -11.93 6.32 -5.74
N GLY A 122 -11.37 6.30 -4.52
CA GLY A 122 -10.57 7.41 -4.04
C GLY A 122 -9.25 7.50 -4.79
N LEU A 123 -8.69 8.70 -4.84
CA LEU A 123 -7.40 8.95 -5.47
C LEU A 123 -6.43 9.55 -4.47
N ILE A 124 -5.29 8.91 -4.34
CA ILE A 124 -4.13 9.39 -3.59
C ILE A 124 -3.00 9.62 -4.58
N VAL A 125 -2.34 10.79 -4.47
CA VAL A 125 -1.05 11.01 -5.10
C VAL A 125 0.03 10.91 -4.03
N ALA A 126 1.07 10.13 -4.28
CA ALA A 126 2.11 9.88 -3.30
C ALA A 126 3.50 9.75 -3.92
N ASP A 127 4.49 10.03 -3.08
CA ASP A 127 5.91 9.85 -3.35
C ASP A 127 6.61 9.14 -2.17
N ALA A 128 7.94 9.11 -2.14
CA ALA A 128 8.68 8.47 -1.06
C ALA A 128 8.52 9.14 0.31
N TYR A 129 8.04 10.39 0.34
CA TYR A 129 8.01 11.23 1.55
C TYR A 129 6.62 11.34 2.17
N GLY A 130 5.57 11.31 1.34
CA GLY A 130 4.18 11.41 1.81
C GLY A 130 3.19 11.23 0.67
N GLY A 131 1.95 11.61 0.94
CA GLY A 131 0.89 11.59 -0.05
C GLY A 131 -0.21 12.57 0.31
N GLU A 132 -1.08 12.80 -0.66
CA GLU A 132 -2.25 13.66 -0.55
C GLU A 132 -3.48 12.94 -1.10
N VAL A 133 -4.61 13.04 -0.39
CA VAL A 133 -5.90 12.56 -0.90
C VAL A 133 -6.49 13.63 -1.82
N LEU A 134 -6.52 13.36 -3.11
CA LEU A 134 -7.15 14.27 -4.08
C LEU A 134 -8.65 14.05 -4.21
N ARG A 135 -9.12 12.82 -3.96
CA ARG A 135 -10.53 12.47 -4.00
C ARG A 135 -10.83 11.37 -2.99
N HIS A 136 -11.88 11.60 -2.19
CA HIS A 136 -12.42 10.57 -1.31
C HIS A 136 -13.46 9.73 -2.03
N PRO A 137 -13.44 8.39 -1.90
CA PRO A 137 -14.47 7.53 -2.46
C PRO A 137 -15.74 7.60 -1.62
N ALA A 138 -16.88 7.23 -2.20
CA ALA A 138 -18.08 6.97 -1.43
C ALA A 138 -17.83 5.84 -0.41
N LYS A 139 -18.36 6.01 0.80
CA LYS A 139 -18.30 4.97 1.82
C LYS A 139 -19.28 3.85 1.49
N ARG A 140 -18.79 2.61 1.45
CA ARG A 140 -19.58 1.38 1.25
C ARG A 140 -19.40 0.47 2.46
N PRO A 141 -20.33 0.47 3.44
CA PRO A 141 -20.13 -0.28 4.68
C PRO A 141 -19.98 -1.78 4.45
N VAL A 142 -18.88 -2.35 4.92
CA VAL A 142 -18.67 -3.81 4.93
C VAL A 142 -19.62 -4.44 5.96
N ALA A 143 -20.23 -5.58 5.59
CA ALA A 143 -21.11 -6.33 6.49
C ALA A 143 -20.40 -6.69 7.80
N ALA A 144 -21.11 -6.59 8.94
CA ALA A 144 -20.50 -6.73 10.27
C ALA A 144 -19.74 -8.06 10.48
N ALA A 145 -20.29 -9.17 9.97
CA ALA A 145 -19.64 -10.47 10.07
C ALA A 145 -18.30 -10.51 9.28
N ARG A 146 -18.30 -9.97 8.06
CA ARG A 146 -17.10 -9.86 7.20
C ARG A 146 -16.05 -8.95 7.84
N ARG A 147 -16.47 -7.79 8.35
CA ARG A 147 -15.60 -6.87 9.09
C ARG A 147 -14.91 -7.56 10.27
N LYS A 148 -15.69 -8.31 11.09
CA LYS A 148 -15.15 -9.06 12.22
C LYS A 148 -14.09 -10.06 11.77
N ALA A 149 -14.35 -10.82 10.72
CA ALA A 149 -13.39 -11.80 10.17
C ALA A 149 -12.10 -11.11 9.72
N LEU A 150 -12.20 -10.05 8.90
CA LEU A 150 -11.04 -9.30 8.40
C LEU A 150 -10.21 -8.68 9.53
N LEU A 151 -10.84 -8.17 10.59
CA LEU A 151 -10.12 -7.62 11.73
C LEU A 151 -9.37 -8.72 12.51
N ILE A 152 -9.94 -9.91 12.63
CA ILE A 152 -9.27 -11.06 13.25
C ILE A 152 -8.07 -11.49 12.40
N ASP A 153 -8.24 -11.63 11.09
CA ASP A 153 -7.17 -12.02 10.17
C ASP A 153 -6.04 -10.98 10.16
N CYS A 154 -6.39 -9.69 10.15
CA CYS A 154 -5.44 -8.59 10.27
C CYS A 154 -4.64 -8.67 11.58
N ALA A 155 -5.32 -8.89 12.72
CA ALA A 155 -4.66 -9.00 14.03
C ALA A 155 -3.71 -10.20 14.10
N ARG A 156 -4.15 -11.38 13.58
CA ARG A 156 -3.32 -12.58 13.52
C ARG A 156 -2.08 -12.37 12.66
N LEU A 157 -2.26 -11.88 11.43
CA LEU A 157 -1.14 -11.63 10.53
C LEU A 157 -0.15 -10.60 11.10
N ALA A 158 -0.66 -9.53 11.74
CA ALA A 158 0.20 -8.55 12.40
C ALA A 158 0.99 -9.16 13.56
N SER A 159 0.35 -10.01 14.38
CA SER A 159 1.00 -10.72 15.48
C SER A 159 2.06 -11.70 15.00
N GLU A 160 1.77 -12.48 13.95
CA GLU A 160 2.74 -13.42 13.34
C GLU A 160 3.97 -12.67 12.80
N ARG A 161 3.75 -11.54 12.11
CA ARG A 161 4.86 -10.71 11.60
C ARG A 161 5.68 -10.10 12.72
N LEU A 162 5.05 -9.69 13.82
CA LEU A 162 5.74 -9.18 14.99
C LEU A 162 6.56 -10.28 15.66
N ALA A 163 5.99 -11.46 15.87
CA ALA A 163 6.69 -12.61 16.45
C ALA A 163 7.96 -12.98 15.66
N ARG A 164 7.89 -12.99 14.32
CA ARG A 164 9.07 -13.23 13.47
C ARG A 164 10.14 -12.14 13.58
N LEU A 165 9.77 -10.93 13.95
CA LEU A 165 10.74 -9.84 14.20
C LEU A 165 11.39 -9.96 15.58
N GLU A 166 10.65 -10.47 16.58
CA GLU A 166 11.12 -10.65 17.96
C GLU A 166 11.94 -11.92 18.11
N ASP A 167 11.54 -12.99 17.42
CA ASP A 167 12.23 -14.29 17.42
C ASP A 167 12.36 -14.82 15.98
N PRO A 168 13.40 -14.36 15.23
CA PRO A 168 13.61 -14.78 13.85
C PRO A 168 13.94 -16.28 13.67
N ASP A 169 14.41 -16.92 14.73
CA ASP A 169 14.82 -18.34 14.72
C ASP A 169 13.64 -19.27 15.08
N PHE A 170 12.49 -18.71 15.45
CA PHE A 170 11.30 -19.49 15.74
C PHE A 170 10.75 -20.15 14.47
N VAL A 171 10.82 -21.47 14.43
CA VAL A 171 10.21 -22.30 13.39
C VAL A 171 8.89 -22.85 13.93
N GLU A 172 7.77 -22.51 13.31
CA GLU A 172 6.49 -23.15 13.60
C GLU A 172 6.62 -24.66 13.33
N ILE A 173 6.53 -25.45 14.39
CA ILE A 173 6.41 -26.91 14.27
C ILE A 173 4.96 -27.17 13.89
N GLY A 174 4.71 -27.42 12.57
CA GLY A 174 3.40 -27.76 12.00
C GLY A 174 2.86 -29.10 12.47
#